data_9e5d2120e9c7fc88b4643728d187cd60
#
_entry.id   9e5d2120e9c7fc88b4643728d187cd60
#
_cell.length_a   1.000
_cell.length_b   1.000
_cell.length_c   1.000
_cell.angle_alpha   90.00
_cell.angle_beta   90.00
_cell.angle_gamma   90.00
#
_symmetry.space_group_name_H-M   'P 1'
#
loop_
_entity.id
_entity.type
_entity.pdbx_description
1 polymer ?
#
loop_
_entity_poly.entity_id
_entity_poly.type
_entity_poly.pdbx_seq_one_letter_code
_entity_poly.pdbx_strand_id
1 'polypeptide(L)' 'MGSKGLNILWEHLGLMDIPEYAEKAIRKITAYEENGYFPGENLILTMETRGQPLDVRLVNKLIRKYAI' A
#
# COMPACT_ATOMS: atom_id res chain seq x y z
N MET A 1 2.79 20.97 -6.07
CA MET A 1 2.61 20.65 -6.32
C MET A 1 2.30 20.15 -6.82
N GLY A 2 2.06 19.82 -6.89
CA GLY A 2 1.71 19.40 -7.34
C GLY A 2 1.32 18.77 -7.87
N SER A 3 1.62 18.37 -8.04
CA SER A 3 1.29 17.63 -8.73
C SER A 3 0.43 17.27 -8.90
N LYS A 4 0.16 17.50 -9.02
CA LYS A 4 -0.86 17.15 -9.42
C LYS A 4 -1.25 15.88 -8.98
N GLY A 5 -0.87 15.34 -7.89
CA GLY A 5 -1.37 14.13 -7.34
C GLY A 5 -1.36 12.97 -8.24
N LEU A 6 -0.56 13.05 -9.24
CA LEU A 6 -0.60 12.02 -10.23
C LEU A 6 0.34 10.89 -9.93
N ASN A 7 1.25 11.07 -8.97
CA ASN A 7 2.16 10.00 -8.56
C ASN A 7 1.53 9.21 -7.43
N ILE A 8 0.96 8.09 -7.79
CA ILE A 8 0.35 7.19 -6.82
C ILE A 8 1.20 5.93 -6.78
N LEU A 9 1.63 5.54 -5.60
CA LEU A 9 2.37 4.31 -5.42
C LEU A 9 1.43 3.22 -4.91
N TRP A 10 1.66 2.01 -5.36
CA TRP A 10 0.92 0.86 -4.86
C TRP A 10 1.93 -0.16 -4.37
N GLU A 11 1.86 -0.46 -3.08
CA GLU A 11 2.74 -1.43 -2.45
C GLU A 11 1.92 -2.60 -1.95
N HIS A 12 2.29 -3.81 -2.35
CA HIS A 12 1.63 -5.02 -1.87
C HIS A 12 2.54 -5.72 -0.88
N LEU A 13 2.02 -5.96 0.33
CA LEU A 13 2.77 -6.55 1.42
C LEU A 13 2.27 -7.97 1.63
N GLY A 14 2.96 -8.94 1.06
CA GLY A 14 2.45 -10.29 0.91
C GLY A 14 2.74 -11.27 2.04
N LEU A 15 3.57 -10.90 3.01
CA LEU A 15 3.98 -11.82 4.07
C LEU A 15 3.90 -11.16 5.44
N MET A 16 2.77 -10.50 5.72
CA MET A 16 2.64 -9.73 6.95
C MET A 16 2.54 -10.60 8.21
N ASP A 17 2.40 -11.91 8.04
CA ASP A 17 2.43 -12.83 9.17
C ASP A 17 3.85 -13.27 9.53
N ILE A 18 4.86 -12.78 8.81
CA ILE A 18 6.26 -13.08 9.12
C ILE A 18 6.87 -11.85 9.79
N PRO A 19 7.31 -11.98 11.07
CA PRO A 19 7.72 -10.79 11.84
C PRO A 19 8.81 -9.96 11.19
N GLU A 20 9.85 -10.58 10.64
CA GLU A 20 10.92 -9.82 9.98
C GLU A 20 10.41 -9.07 8.77
N TYR A 21 9.52 -9.69 8.00
CA TYR A 21 8.94 -9.03 6.85
C TYR A 21 8.07 -7.85 7.27
N ALA A 22 7.26 -8.05 8.32
CA ALA A 22 6.38 -6.99 8.82
C ALA A 22 7.19 -5.80 9.34
N GLU A 23 8.30 -6.05 10.03
CA GLU A 23 9.16 -4.96 10.48
C GLU A 23 9.73 -4.16 9.32
N LYS A 24 10.19 -4.85 8.28
CA LYS A 24 10.71 -4.16 7.10
C LYS A 24 9.62 -3.38 6.40
N ALA A 25 8.40 -3.93 6.36
CA ALA A 25 7.27 -3.25 5.74
C ALA A 25 6.96 -1.94 6.46
N ILE A 26 6.99 -1.95 7.78
CA ILE A 26 6.74 -0.75 8.56
C ILE A 26 7.79 0.31 8.26
N ARG A 27 9.06 -0.08 8.21
CA ARG A 27 10.14 0.85 7.90
C ARG A 27 10.00 1.41 6.49
N LYS A 28 9.56 0.57 5.54
CA LYS A 28 9.36 1.01 4.18
C LYS A 28 8.23 2.04 4.09
N ILE A 29 7.13 1.78 4.79
CA ILE A 29 6.00 2.71 4.81
C ILE A 29 6.42 4.03 5.43
N THR A 30 7.18 4.00 6.52
CA THR A 30 7.68 5.21 7.14
C THR A 30 8.53 6.01 6.15
N ALA A 31 9.38 5.32 5.38
CA ALA A 31 10.21 6.00 4.39
C ALA A 31 9.36 6.65 3.31
N TYR A 32 8.28 5.98 2.88
CA TYR A 32 7.36 6.59 1.92
C TYR A 32 6.74 7.85 2.48
N GLU A 33 6.30 7.80 3.74
CA GLU A 33 5.69 8.96 4.37
C GLU A 33 6.66 10.13 4.48
N GLU A 34 7.92 9.83 4.76
CA GLU A 34 8.95 10.86 4.81
C GLU A 34 9.18 11.51 3.45
N ASN A 35 8.79 10.82 2.40
CA ASN A 35 8.92 11.33 1.04
C ASN A 35 7.60 11.84 0.48
N GLY A 36 6.59 12.04 1.32
CA GLY A 36 5.34 12.64 0.91
C GLY A 36 4.28 11.70 0.42
N TYR A 37 4.44 10.39 0.65
CA TYR A 37 3.45 9.39 0.25
C TYR A 37 2.74 8.88 1.48
N PHE A 38 1.43 9.10 1.54
CA PHE A 38 0.65 8.74 2.71
C PHE A 38 -0.43 7.75 2.36
N PRO A 39 -0.59 6.69 3.17
CA PRO A 39 -1.63 5.69 2.92
C PRO A 39 -3.01 6.35 2.86
N GLY A 40 -3.78 5.99 1.85
CA GLY A 40 -5.10 6.56 1.66
C GLY A 40 -5.15 7.80 0.81
N GLU A 41 -4.00 8.42 0.56
CA GLU A 41 -3.93 9.60 -0.31
C GLU A 41 -3.27 9.25 -1.64
N ASN A 42 -1.95 9.07 -1.60
CA ASN A 42 -1.20 8.76 -2.81
C ASN A 42 -0.36 7.49 -2.63
N LEU A 43 -0.65 6.71 -1.60
CA LEU A 43 -0.02 5.42 -1.37
C LEU A 43 -1.12 4.40 -1.11
N ILE A 44 -1.19 3.41 -1.98
CA ILE A 44 -2.14 2.31 -1.84
C ILE A 44 -1.40 1.14 -1.22
N LEU A 45 -1.93 0.62 -0.12
CA LEU A 45 -1.36 -0.55 0.53
C LEU A 45 -2.34 -1.69 0.44
N THR A 46 -1.86 -2.83 -0.05
CA THR A 46 -2.61 -4.07 0.06
C THR A 46 -1.74 -5.05 0.82
N MET A 47 -2.38 -5.88 1.62
CA MET A 47 -1.66 -6.78 2.51
C MET A 47 -2.30 -8.14 2.48
N GLU A 48 -1.47 -9.14 2.76
CA GLU A 48 -2.01 -10.48 2.95
C GLU A 48 -1.10 -11.28 3.86
N THR A 49 -1.68 -12.31 4.46
CA THR A 49 -0.94 -13.32 5.20
C THR A 49 -1.30 -14.66 4.60
N ARG A 50 -0.67 -15.72 5.06
CA ARG A 50 -0.99 -17.04 4.54
C ARG A 50 -2.43 -17.45 4.86
N GLY A 51 -2.98 -16.92 5.96
CA GLY A 51 -4.36 -17.20 6.35
C GLY A 51 -5.37 -16.20 5.80
N GLN A 52 -4.91 -15.11 5.20
CA GLN A 52 -5.77 -14.04 4.71
C GLN A 52 -5.25 -13.58 3.34
N PRO A 53 -5.55 -14.31 2.28
CA PRO A 53 -5.09 -13.93 0.95
C PRO A 53 -5.78 -12.65 0.47
N LEU A 54 -5.15 -11.98 -0.48
CA LEU A 54 -5.67 -10.74 -1.03
C LEU A 54 -7.02 -10.97 -1.69
N ASP A 55 -7.99 -10.13 -1.35
CA ASP A 55 -9.32 -10.22 -1.90
C ASP A 55 -9.40 -9.38 -3.18
N VAL A 56 -9.70 -10.04 -4.30
CA VAL A 56 -9.79 -9.38 -5.60
C VAL A 56 -10.86 -8.28 -5.58
N ARG A 57 -11.91 -8.45 -4.79
CA ARG A 57 -12.96 -7.42 -4.71
C ARG A 57 -12.41 -6.14 -4.10
N LEU A 58 -11.51 -6.26 -3.13
CA LEU A 58 -10.85 -5.09 -2.55
C LEU A 58 -9.99 -4.39 -3.60
N VAL A 59 -9.25 -5.16 -4.38
CA VAL A 59 -8.42 -4.61 -5.44
C VAL A 59 -9.27 -3.80 -6.41
N ASN A 60 -10.42 -4.34 -6.81
CA ASN A 60 -11.31 -3.64 -7.72
C ASN A 60 -11.85 -2.35 -7.11
N LYS A 61 -12.14 -2.36 -5.82
CA LYS A 61 -12.62 -1.15 -5.14
C LYS A 61 -11.52 -0.09 -5.09
N LEU A 62 -10.28 -0.50 -4.88
CA LEU A 62 -9.16 0.44 -4.86
C LEU A 62 -8.92 1.04 -6.23
N ILE A 63 -9.01 0.23 -7.28
CA ILE A 63 -8.86 0.72 -8.64
C ILE A 63 -9.89 1.81 -8.93
N ARG A 64 -11.14 1.59 -8.54
CA ARG A 64 -12.19 2.58 -8.74
C ARG A 64 -11.96 3.83 -7.89
N LYS A 65 -11.58 3.63 -6.64
CA LYS A 65 -11.37 4.75 -5.72
C LYS A 65 -10.30 5.69 -6.22
N TYR A 66 -9.22 5.14 -6.77
CA TYR A 66 -8.08 5.93 -7.21
C TYR A 66 -8.11 6.24 -8.71
N ALA A 67 -9.10 5.74 -9.41
CA ALA A 67 -9.29 5.96 -10.85
C ALA A 67 -8.07 5.52 -11.66
N ILE A 68 -7.57 4.35 -11.33
CA ILE A 68 -6.40 3.80 -12.02
C ILE A 68 -6.75 2.53 -12.77
#